data_5ffb42db011f1f06892c1b41e626fc20
#
_entry.id   5ffb42db011f1f06892c1b41e626fc20
#
_cell.length_a   1.000
_cell.length_b   1.000
_cell.length_c   1.000
_cell.angle_alpha   90.00
_cell.angle_beta   90.00
_cell.angle_gamma   90.00
#
_symmetry.space_group_name_H-M   'P 1'
#
loop_
_entity.id
_entity.type
_entity.pdbx_description
1 polymer ?
#
loop_
_entity_poly.entity_id
_entity_poly.type
_entity_poly.pdbx_seq_one_letter_code
_entity_poly.pdbx_strand_id
1 'polypeptide(L)'
;MQRREFLAATGAATLAATVLSSTRAEDVKKSSPPRRFQLGTVTYNIAKDWDLPTLLKVCQTAGLAAVEARTTHKHGIEPTLSPADRKEVKKRFADSGIVFWGCGSVCEFHSPNAGEVQKHVETCKQFVQLVADLGGKGVKVRPNGLPKNVSVEKTLEQIGKALSECGKAASDAGVEIWVEVHGGGTSLPKNMKTIMEQCGHPAVGVTWNSNQTDLENKSVAAAFAMLKPWIRSCHINDLYNDEKGIYPYRELFALLRSIDYDRYTLIEVGKTMPTVDSGVEYLKYYRALWHELSKA
;
A
#
# COMPACT_ATOMS: atom_id res chain seq x y z
N MET A 1 100.78 -17.26 36.27
CA MET A 1 101.08 -16.03 35.49
C MET A 1 100.26 -16.00 34.24
N GLN A 2 99.55 -14.91 34.05
CA GLN A 2 98.83 -14.42 32.89
C GLN A 2 97.54 -15.11 32.43
N ARG A 3 96.49 -14.26 32.52
CA ARG A 3 95.16 -14.27 32.01
C ARG A 3 95.15 -14.27 30.44
N ARG A 4 94.22 -14.93 29.90
CA ARG A 4 93.62 -14.50 28.59
C ARG A 4 92.15 -14.78 28.56
N GLU A 5 91.42 -13.70 28.37
CA GLU A 5 89.98 -13.64 28.20
C GLU A 5 89.57 -14.22 26.86
N PHE A 6 88.47 -14.99 26.87
CA PHE A 6 87.78 -15.38 25.68
C PHE A 6 86.38 -14.84 25.73
N LEU A 7 86.13 -13.88 24.87
CA LEU A 7 84.84 -13.29 24.62
C LEU A 7 83.91 -14.33 24.00
N ALA A 8 82.82 -14.66 24.63
CA ALA A 8 81.71 -15.42 24.07
C ALA A 8 80.73 -14.46 23.43
N ALA A 9 80.57 -14.51 22.09
CA ALA A 9 79.51 -13.80 21.37
C ALA A 9 78.21 -14.59 21.50
N THR A 10 77.28 -14.03 22.25
CA THR A 10 75.89 -14.53 22.32
C THR A 10 75.07 -13.93 21.17
N GLY A 11 74.79 -14.75 20.16
CA GLY A 11 73.85 -14.39 19.10
C GLY A 11 72.40 -14.47 19.62
N ALA A 12 71.76 -13.33 19.73
CA ALA A 12 70.34 -13.26 20.03
C ALA A 12 69.52 -13.53 18.76
N ALA A 13 68.92 -14.71 18.69
CA ALA A 13 67.93 -15.02 17.67
C ALA A 13 66.58 -14.36 18.05
N THR A 14 66.24 -13.31 17.37
CA THR A 14 64.92 -12.65 17.47
C THR A 14 63.89 -13.49 16.71
N LEU A 15 63.04 -14.23 17.42
CA LEU A 15 61.82 -14.81 16.86
C LEU A 15 60.80 -13.67 16.65
N ALA A 16 60.62 -13.31 15.37
CA ALA A 16 59.47 -12.46 14.98
C ALA A 16 58.21 -13.30 15.01
N ALA A 17 57.41 -13.18 16.06
CA ALA A 17 56.07 -13.72 16.11
C ALA A 17 55.14 -12.85 15.23
N THR A 18 54.83 -13.35 14.05
CA THR A 18 53.82 -12.80 13.19
C THR A 18 52.44 -13.07 13.83
N VAL A 19 51.90 -12.07 14.53
CA VAL A 19 50.51 -12.09 14.96
C VAL A 19 49.65 -11.91 13.73
N LEU A 20 49.12 -13.00 13.21
CA LEU A 20 48.01 -12.97 12.26
C LEU A 20 46.77 -12.42 12.97
N SER A 21 46.57 -11.12 12.89
CA SER A 21 45.32 -10.48 13.27
C SER A 21 44.25 -10.96 12.31
N SER A 22 43.48 -11.98 12.69
CA SER A 22 42.28 -12.36 12.02
C SER A 22 41.25 -11.23 12.27
N THR A 23 41.19 -10.29 11.37
CA THR A 23 40.05 -9.38 11.28
C THR A 23 38.81 -10.21 10.93
N ARG A 24 38.14 -10.64 11.98
CA ARG A 24 36.78 -11.14 11.89
C ARG A 24 35.96 -10.00 11.28
N ALA A 25 35.58 -10.13 10.02
CA ALA A 25 34.59 -9.27 9.41
C ALA A 25 33.34 -9.43 10.27
N GLU A 26 33.06 -8.47 11.13
CA GLU A 26 31.74 -8.34 11.73
C GLU A 26 30.80 -8.10 10.56
N ASP A 27 29.97 -9.10 10.27
CA ASP A 27 28.76 -8.93 9.47
C ASP A 27 27.91 -7.86 10.15
N VAL A 28 28.10 -6.61 9.77
CA VAL A 28 27.19 -5.53 10.11
C VAL A 28 25.88 -5.93 9.43
N LYS A 29 25.01 -6.63 10.17
CA LYS A 29 23.62 -6.78 9.80
C LYS A 29 23.11 -5.38 9.52
N LYS A 30 23.00 -5.02 8.23
CA LYS A 30 22.32 -3.79 7.85
C LYS A 30 20.92 -3.88 8.44
N SER A 31 20.67 -3.13 9.50
CA SER A 31 19.35 -3.04 10.09
C SER A 31 18.37 -2.59 9.01
N SER A 32 17.29 -3.32 8.85
CA SER A 32 16.23 -2.91 7.92
C SER A 32 15.75 -1.49 8.29
N PRO A 33 15.40 -0.64 7.31
CA PRO A 33 14.86 0.69 7.60
C PRO A 33 13.64 0.60 8.54
N PRO A 34 13.44 1.56 9.43
CA PRO A 34 12.29 1.56 10.31
C PRO A 34 10.98 1.69 9.50
N ARG A 35 9.92 1.05 9.98
CA ARG A 35 8.60 1.17 9.39
C ARG A 35 8.05 2.58 9.59
N ARG A 36 7.67 3.26 8.50
CA ARG A 36 7.04 4.59 8.51
C ARG A 36 5.55 4.53 8.21
N PHE A 37 5.07 3.49 7.51
CA PHE A 37 3.65 3.32 7.20
C PHE A 37 2.83 2.87 8.41
N GLN A 38 1.55 3.22 8.38
CA GLN A 38 0.59 2.95 9.44
C GLN A 38 -0.52 2.01 8.95
N LEU A 39 -1.27 1.43 9.89
CA LEU A 39 -2.40 0.56 9.58
C LEU A 39 -3.69 1.36 9.56
N GLY A 40 -4.42 1.27 8.45
CA GLY A 40 -5.79 1.74 8.30
C GLY A 40 -6.72 0.62 7.84
N THR A 41 -7.92 0.98 7.42
CA THR A 41 -8.90 0.03 6.87
C THR A 41 -9.65 0.61 5.67
N VAL A 42 -9.99 -0.26 4.71
CA VAL A 42 -11.06 -0.03 3.75
C VAL A 42 -12.37 -0.44 4.41
N THR A 43 -13.45 0.28 4.18
CA THR A 43 -14.76 -0.11 4.74
C THR A 43 -15.37 -1.35 4.09
N TYR A 44 -14.65 -2.08 3.27
CA TYR A 44 -15.08 -3.27 2.54
C TYR A 44 -16.03 -4.17 3.36
N ASN A 45 -16.07 -5.46 3.22
CA ASN A 45 -17.10 -6.31 3.83
C ASN A 45 -17.22 -6.19 5.35
N ILE A 46 -16.10 -5.99 6.05
CA ILE A 46 -16.06 -5.92 7.52
C ILE A 46 -16.84 -4.73 8.08
N ALA A 47 -16.85 -3.60 7.38
CA ALA A 47 -17.40 -2.34 7.87
C ALA A 47 -18.52 -1.77 6.99
N LYS A 48 -19.03 -2.54 6.00
CA LYS A 48 -20.05 -2.07 5.06
C LYS A 48 -21.34 -1.63 5.73
N ASP A 49 -21.68 -2.27 6.85
CA ASP A 49 -22.92 -2.07 7.59
C ASP A 49 -22.74 -1.14 8.82
N TRP A 50 -21.57 -0.52 9.00
CA TRP A 50 -21.33 0.46 10.06
C TRP A 50 -21.62 1.87 9.57
N ASP A 51 -22.46 2.60 10.33
CA ASP A 51 -22.60 4.04 10.13
C ASP A 51 -21.31 4.78 10.55
N LEU A 52 -21.21 6.05 10.19
CA LEU A 52 -19.97 6.81 10.41
C LEU A 52 -19.57 6.88 11.90
N PRO A 53 -20.47 7.14 12.89
CA PRO A 53 -20.09 7.11 14.29
C PRO A 53 -19.53 5.75 14.74
N THR A 54 -20.18 4.66 14.35
CA THR A 54 -19.74 3.28 14.67
C THR A 54 -18.39 3.00 14.05
N LEU A 55 -18.20 3.32 12.77
CA LEU A 55 -16.93 3.14 12.05
C LEU A 55 -15.77 3.83 12.77
N LEU A 56 -15.93 5.12 13.11
CA LEU A 56 -14.90 5.89 13.79
C LEU A 56 -14.59 5.32 15.18
N LYS A 57 -15.61 4.96 15.95
CA LYS A 57 -15.46 4.36 17.28
C LYS A 57 -14.72 3.03 17.22
N VAL A 58 -15.04 2.18 16.24
CA VAL A 58 -14.35 0.90 16.03
C VAL A 58 -12.89 1.14 15.67
N CYS A 59 -12.60 2.05 14.74
CA CYS A 59 -11.22 2.36 14.35
C CYS A 59 -10.39 2.87 15.53
N GLN A 60 -10.96 3.77 16.36
CA GLN A 60 -10.31 4.24 17.59
C GLN A 60 -10.01 3.09 18.56
N THR A 61 -11.01 2.24 18.82
CA THR A 61 -10.90 1.14 19.79
C THR A 61 -9.92 0.06 19.33
N ALA A 62 -9.87 -0.21 18.02
CA ALA A 62 -8.93 -1.15 17.42
C ALA A 62 -7.52 -0.54 17.19
N GLY A 63 -7.35 0.78 17.34
CA GLY A 63 -6.09 1.47 17.13
C GLY A 63 -5.67 1.55 15.67
N LEU A 64 -6.63 1.74 14.76
CA LEU A 64 -6.40 2.01 13.34
C LEU A 64 -6.21 3.50 13.13
N ALA A 65 -5.35 3.87 12.16
CA ALA A 65 -4.98 5.27 11.95
C ALA A 65 -5.81 5.97 10.86
N ALA A 66 -6.34 5.22 9.90
CA ALA A 66 -6.98 5.81 8.71
C ALA A 66 -8.11 4.95 8.16
N VAL A 67 -8.99 5.59 7.39
CA VAL A 67 -10.12 4.95 6.69
C VAL A 67 -10.12 5.36 5.22
N GLU A 68 -10.21 4.36 4.31
CA GLU A 68 -10.69 4.50 2.95
C GLU A 68 -12.17 4.13 2.90
N ALA A 69 -13.03 5.12 2.65
CA ALA A 69 -14.47 4.93 2.64
C ALA A 69 -14.94 4.42 1.27
N ARG A 70 -15.38 3.17 1.18
CA ARG A 70 -15.92 2.61 -0.06
C ARG A 70 -17.35 3.08 -0.28
N THR A 71 -17.68 3.43 -1.53
CA THR A 71 -19.02 3.86 -1.94
C THR A 71 -20.10 2.81 -1.64
N THR A 72 -21.33 3.24 -1.49
CA THR A 72 -22.55 2.43 -1.25
C THR A 72 -22.60 1.73 0.12
N HIS A 73 -21.77 2.13 1.05
CA HIS A 73 -21.76 1.58 2.41
C HIS A 73 -22.54 2.47 3.40
N LYS A 74 -22.91 1.90 4.53
CA LYS A 74 -23.83 2.53 5.49
C LYS A 74 -23.31 3.83 6.13
N HIS A 75 -21.99 4.07 6.11
CA HIS A 75 -21.41 5.34 6.58
C HIS A 75 -21.86 6.56 5.77
N GLY A 76 -22.40 6.37 4.55
CA GLY A 76 -23.03 7.42 3.76
C GLY A 76 -22.10 8.46 3.14
N ILE A 77 -20.80 8.20 3.05
CA ILE A 77 -19.83 9.13 2.42
C ILE A 77 -19.91 8.96 0.91
N GLU A 78 -20.66 9.85 0.26
CA GLU A 78 -20.98 9.79 -1.17
C GLU A 78 -20.87 11.17 -1.84
N PRO A 79 -20.64 11.23 -3.17
CA PRO A 79 -20.61 12.50 -3.91
C PRO A 79 -21.88 13.33 -3.79
N THR A 80 -23.01 12.69 -3.48
CA THR A 80 -24.34 13.35 -3.30
C THR A 80 -24.48 14.10 -1.99
N LEU A 81 -23.53 14.01 -1.06
CA LEU A 81 -23.54 14.77 0.19
C LEU A 81 -23.59 16.27 -0.08
N SER A 82 -24.47 16.97 0.65
CA SER A 82 -24.51 18.43 0.63
C SER A 82 -23.22 19.06 1.18
N PRO A 83 -22.91 20.32 0.84
CA PRO A 83 -21.76 21.01 1.42
C PRO A 83 -21.77 21.06 2.95
N ALA A 84 -22.96 21.12 3.58
CA ALA A 84 -23.11 21.09 5.03
C ALA A 84 -22.75 19.71 5.60
N ASP A 85 -23.25 18.63 4.97
CA ASP A 85 -22.96 17.26 5.40
C ASP A 85 -21.46 16.93 5.20
N ARG A 86 -20.82 17.41 4.13
CA ARG A 86 -19.37 17.25 3.93
C ARG A 86 -18.58 17.91 5.06
N LYS A 87 -18.96 19.10 5.50
CA LYS A 87 -18.34 19.78 6.65
C LYS A 87 -18.50 18.98 7.94
N GLU A 88 -19.69 18.41 8.18
CA GLU A 88 -19.95 17.58 9.35
C GLU A 88 -19.14 16.29 9.33
N VAL A 89 -19.08 15.59 8.19
CA VAL A 89 -18.23 14.39 8.03
C VAL A 89 -16.76 14.72 8.30
N LYS A 90 -16.23 15.79 7.70
CA LYS A 90 -14.86 16.27 7.92
C LYS A 90 -14.59 16.54 9.39
N LYS A 91 -15.53 17.22 10.08
CA LYS A 91 -15.44 17.51 11.51
C LYS A 91 -15.38 16.22 12.34
N ARG A 92 -16.22 15.22 12.05
CA ARG A 92 -16.25 13.94 12.78
C ARG A 92 -14.94 13.19 12.66
N PHE A 93 -14.32 13.15 11.47
CA PHE A 93 -12.99 12.58 11.31
C PHE A 93 -11.96 13.34 12.14
N ALA A 94 -11.95 14.66 12.09
CA ALA A 94 -11.02 15.48 12.87
C ALA A 94 -11.18 15.25 14.39
N ASP A 95 -12.40 15.25 14.90
CA ASP A 95 -12.71 15.01 16.32
C ASP A 95 -12.29 13.59 16.77
N SER A 96 -12.35 12.62 15.87
CA SER A 96 -11.99 11.23 16.17
C SER A 96 -10.48 10.96 16.18
N GLY A 97 -9.68 11.80 15.58
CA GLY A 97 -8.26 11.56 15.34
C GLY A 97 -7.98 10.47 14.29
N ILE A 98 -9.01 9.95 13.61
CA ILE A 98 -8.87 9.01 12.49
C ILE A 98 -8.71 9.81 11.19
N VAL A 99 -7.71 9.45 10.39
CA VAL A 99 -7.51 10.12 9.10
C VAL A 99 -8.52 9.62 8.07
N PHE A 100 -9.28 10.54 7.45
CA PHE A 100 -10.00 10.25 6.23
C PHE A 100 -8.97 10.15 5.10
N TRP A 101 -8.60 8.93 4.72
CA TRP A 101 -7.56 8.72 3.71
C TRP A 101 -8.07 9.01 2.31
N GLY A 102 -9.29 8.54 2.00
CA GLY A 102 -9.92 8.77 0.71
C GLY A 102 -11.18 7.96 0.49
N CYS A 103 -11.61 7.90 -0.75
CA CYS A 103 -12.77 7.12 -1.18
C CYS A 103 -12.39 5.96 -2.09
N GLY A 104 -12.98 4.80 -1.85
CA GLY A 104 -12.98 3.66 -2.76
C GLY A 104 -14.18 3.72 -3.71
N SER A 105 -14.01 4.22 -4.94
CA SER A 105 -15.06 4.25 -5.95
C SER A 105 -15.19 2.91 -6.70
N VAL A 106 -16.24 2.81 -7.53
CA VAL A 106 -16.44 1.71 -8.50
C VAL A 106 -16.22 2.18 -9.94
N CYS A 107 -15.49 3.27 -10.15
CA CYS A 107 -15.16 3.77 -11.48
C CYS A 107 -14.23 2.78 -12.20
N GLU A 108 -14.60 2.43 -13.44
CA GLU A 108 -13.92 1.44 -14.28
C GLU A 108 -13.77 2.01 -15.70
N PHE A 109 -12.68 1.67 -16.39
CA PHE A 109 -12.35 2.33 -17.65
C PHE A 109 -12.09 1.35 -18.80
N HIS A 110 -12.41 0.06 -18.61
CA HIS A 110 -12.12 -1.01 -19.57
C HIS A 110 -13.25 -1.29 -20.58
N SER A 111 -14.44 -0.69 -20.39
CA SER A 111 -15.58 -0.96 -21.27
C SER A 111 -15.28 -0.61 -22.72
N PRO A 112 -15.69 -1.45 -23.71
CA PRO A 112 -15.60 -1.10 -25.11
C PRO A 112 -16.58 0.02 -25.52
N ASN A 113 -17.52 0.36 -24.63
CA ASN A 113 -18.44 1.48 -24.83
C ASN A 113 -17.82 2.78 -24.31
N ALA A 114 -17.44 3.68 -25.21
CA ALA A 114 -16.83 4.96 -24.84
C ALA A 114 -17.74 5.83 -23.95
N GLY A 115 -19.08 5.75 -24.11
CA GLY A 115 -20.02 6.47 -23.26
C GLY A 115 -20.00 6.00 -21.80
N GLU A 116 -19.82 4.69 -21.57
CA GLU A 116 -19.64 4.15 -20.22
C GLU A 116 -18.32 4.61 -19.60
N VAL A 117 -17.23 4.59 -20.37
CA VAL A 117 -15.94 5.10 -19.90
C VAL A 117 -16.04 6.56 -19.49
N GLN A 118 -16.66 7.40 -20.35
CA GLN A 118 -16.84 8.82 -20.04
C GLN A 118 -17.71 9.05 -18.79
N LYS A 119 -18.80 8.28 -18.63
CA LYS A 119 -19.61 8.31 -17.41
C LYS A 119 -18.78 8.01 -16.15
N HIS A 120 -17.90 7.02 -16.22
CA HIS A 120 -17.02 6.67 -15.09
C HIS A 120 -15.96 7.75 -14.83
N VAL A 121 -15.46 8.43 -15.87
CA VAL A 121 -14.56 9.59 -15.71
C VAL A 121 -15.30 10.73 -14.98
N GLU A 122 -16.53 11.09 -15.41
CA GLU A 122 -17.31 12.14 -14.74
C GLU A 122 -17.67 11.76 -13.28
N THR A 123 -18.03 10.51 -13.03
CA THR A 123 -18.25 10.01 -11.65
C THR A 123 -16.97 10.12 -10.82
N CYS A 124 -15.82 9.77 -11.40
CA CYS A 124 -14.54 9.90 -10.72
C CYS A 124 -14.23 11.35 -10.32
N LYS A 125 -14.51 12.32 -11.20
CA LYS A 125 -14.38 13.77 -10.90
C LYS A 125 -15.26 14.20 -9.72
N GLN A 126 -16.48 13.64 -9.59
CA GLN A 126 -17.34 13.90 -8.44
C GLN A 126 -16.73 13.36 -7.14
N PHE A 127 -16.13 12.16 -7.15
CA PHE A 127 -15.39 11.64 -6.00
C PHE A 127 -14.15 12.47 -5.68
N VAL A 128 -13.44 12.98 -6.69
CA VAL A 128 -12.30 13.90 -6.51
C VAL A 128 -12.74 15.13 -5.70
N GLN A 129 -13.85 15.76 -6.08
CA GLN A 129 -14.39 16.91 -5.33
C GLN A 129 -14.79 16.54 -3.90
N LEU A 130 -15.46 15.40 -3.71
CA LEU A 130 -15.82 14.91 -2.37
C LEU A 130 -14.58 14.74 -1.50
N VAL A 131 -13.55 14.05 -1.99
CA VAL A 131 -12.32 13.78 -1.23
C VAL A 131 -11.59 15.07 -0.88
N ALA A 132 -11.52 16.03 -1.80
CA ALA A 132 -10.92 17.35 -1.54
C ALA A 132 -11.68 18.11 -0.44
N ASP A 133 -13.01 18.15 -0.50
CA ASP A 133 -13.85 18.83 0.50
C ASP A 133 -13.70 18.20 1.89
N LEU A 134 -13.58 16.88 1.96
CA LEU A 134 -13.39 16.16 3.21
C LEU A 134 -11.95 16.24 3.75
N GLY A 135 -11.01 16.72 2.93
CA GLY A 135 -9.59 16.82 3.29
C GLY A 135 -8.84 15.48 3.19
N GLY A 136 -9.35 14.56 2.36
CA GLY A 136 -8.70 13.29 2.06
C GLY A 136 -7.58 13.43 1.04
N LYS A 137 -6.90 12.32 0.75
CA LYS A 137 -5.73 12.31 -0.13
C LYS A 137 -6.02 11.78 -1.53
N GLY A 138 -6.94 10.84 -1.72
CA GLY A 138 -7.16 10.31 -3.04
C GLY A 138 -8.43 9.48 -3.24
N VAL A 139 -8.66 9.14 -4.49
CA VAL A 139 -9.78 8.32 -4.97
C VAL A 139 -9.25 7.03 -5.56
N LYS A 140 -9.65 5.91 -4.98
CA LYS A 140 -9.37 4.59 -5.55
C LYS A 140 -10.33 4.29 -6.68
N VAL A 141 -9.81 3.85 -7.84
CA VAL A 141 -10.53 3.41 -9.03
C VAL A 141 -10.06 2.03 -9.46
N ARG A 142 -10.77 1.35 -10.36
CA ARG A 142 -10.44 0.01 -10.83
C ARG A 142 -10.28 -0.03 -12.36
N PRO A 143 -9.31 -0.77 -12.91
CA PRO A 143 -9.24 -1.02 -14.35
C PRO A 143 -10.22 -2.13 -14.79
N ASN A 144 -10.40 -3.11 -13.99
CA ASN A 144 -11.38 -4.19 -13.84
C ASN A 144 -11.58 -5.17 -15.01
N GLY A 145 -10.65 -5.26 -15.96
CA GLY A 145 -10.66 -6.37 -16.91
C GLY A 145 -10.24 -6.05 -18.33
N LEU A 146 -10.24 -7.08 -19.17
CA LEU A 146 -9.89 -7.02 -20.58
C LEU A 146 -11.05 -7.61 -21.39
N PRO A 147 -11.81 -6.80 -22.18
CA PRO A 147 -12.87 -7.27 -23.04
C PRO A 147 -12.35 -8.21 -24.13
N LYS A 148 -13.05 -9.31 -24.38
CA LYS A 148 -12.61 -10.37 -25.33
C LYS A 148 -12.52 -9.89 -26.78
N ASN A 149 -13.32 -8.88 -27.15
CA ASN A 149 -13.46 -8.36 -28.52
C ASN A 149 -12.62 -7.12 -28.80
N VAL A 150 -11.76 -6.72 -27.86
CA VAL A 150 -10.83 -5.59 -28.02
C VAL A 150 -9.43 -6.10 -27.73
N SER A 151 -8.42 -5.63 -28.47
CA SER A 151 -7.03 -6.04 -28.18
C SER A 151 -6.60 -5.53 -26.80
N VAL A 152 -5.72 -6.29 -26.16
CA VAL A 152 -5.20 -5.95 -24.84
C VAL A 152 -4.57 -4.57 -24.85
N GLU A 153 -3.72 -4.28 -25.84
CA GLU A 153 -3.01 -3.02 -25.99
C GLU A 153 -3.96 -1.82 -26.06
N LYS A 154 -5.03 -1.93 -26.88
CA LYS A 154 -6.05 -0.87 -26.99
C LYS A 154 -6.79 -0.65 -25.68
N THR A 155 -7.10 -1.72 -24.95
CA THR A 155 -7.77 -1.62 -23.65
C THR A 155 -6.86 -0.94 -22.62
N LEU A 156 -5.58 -1.33 -22.54
CA LEU A 156 -4.62 -0.71 -21.62
C LEU A 156 -4.39 0.77 -21.93
N GLU A 157 -4.29 1.13 -23.21
CA GLU A 157 -4.17 2.51 -23.66
C GLU A 157 -5.41 3.34 -23.28
N GLN A 158 -6.62 2.80 -23.52
CA GLN A 158 -7.89 3.44 -23.13
C GLN A 158 -7.95 3.71 -21.63
N ILE A 159 -7.61 2.71 -20.80
CA ILE A 159 -7.58 2.87 -19.36
C ILE A 159 -6.57 3.96 -18.95
N GLY A 160 -5.38 3.93 -19.52
CA GLY A 160 -4.34 4.94 -19.26
C GLY A 160 -4.81 6.36 -19.60
N LYS A 161 -5.46 6.56 -20.76
CA LYS A 161 -6.00 7.87 -21.18
C LYS A 161 -7.10 8.36 -20.21
N ALA A 162 -8.04 7.50 -19.84
CA ALA A 162 -9.09 7.83 -18.89
C ALA A 162 -8.52 8.21 -17.50
N LEU A 163 -7.53 7.46 -17.04
CA LEU A 163 -6.81 7.78 -15.80
C LEU A 163 -6.08 9.13 -15.87
N SER A 164 -5.47 9.47 -17.02
CA SER A 164 -4.83 10.77 -17.22
C SER A 164 -5.84 11.92 -17.13
N GLU A 165 -7.04 11.75 -17.66
CA GLU A 165 -8.13 12.74 -17.53
C GLU A 165 -8.60 12.89 -16.09
N CYS A 166 -8.82 11.79 -15.37
CA CYS A 166 -9.11 11.82 -13.93
C CYS A 166 -7.97 12.45 -13.13
N GLY A 167 -6.72 12.18 -13.52
CA GLY A 167 -5.52 12.73 -12.88
C GLY A 167 -5.42 14.25 -12.98
N LYS A 168 -5.84 14.85 -14.11
CA LYS A 168 -5.91 16.31 -14.26
C LYS A 168 -6.87 16.92 -13.25
N ALA A 169 -8.10 16.39 -13.16
CA ALA A 169 -9.08 16.86 -12.19
C ALA A 169 -8.58 16.68 -10.74
N ALA A 170 -7.92 15.57 -10.45
CA ALA A 170 -7.35 15.31 -9.13
C ALA A 170 -6.22 16.29 -8.78
N SER A 171 -5.34 16.59 -9.73
CA SER A 171 -4.27 17.58 -9.58
C SER A 171 -4.81 18.97 -9.27
N ASP A 172 -5.85 19.40 -10.00
CA ASP A 172 -6.50 20.71 -9.82
C ASP A 172 -7.14 20.82 -8.42
N ALA A 173 -7.63 19.70 -7.87
CA ALA A 173 -8.23 19.63 -6.54
C ALA A 173 -7.22 19.32 -5.41
N GLY A 174 -5.94 19.13 -5.70
CA GLY A 174 -4.90 18.80 -4.72
C GLY A 174 -4.96 17.38 -4.15
N VAL A 175 -5.62 16.45 -4.87
CA VAL A 175 -5.77 15.04 -4.49
C VAL A 175 -5.13 14.11 -5.52
N GLU A 176 -5.21 12.81 -5.30
CA GLU A 176 -4.61 11.79 -6.17
C GLU A 176 -5.68 10.82 -6.71
N ILE A 177 -5.38 10.13 -7.81
CA ILE A 177 -6.09 8.92 -8.26
C ILE A 177 -5.23 7.71 -7.96
N TRP A 178 -5.82 6.67 -7.38
CA TRP A 178 -5.16 5.41 -7.09
C TRP A 178 -5.82 4.28 -7.88
N VAL A 179 -5.15 3.80 -8.93
CA VAL A 179 -5.67 2.67 -9.69
C VAL A 179 -5.33 1.36 -8.97
N GLU A 180 -6.35 0.64 -8.57
CA GLU A 180 -6.20 -0.64 -7.88
C GLU A 180 -5.64 -1.69 -8.85
N VAL A 181 -4.61 -2.41 -8.45
CA VAL A 181 -4.09 -3.58 -9.19
C VAL A 181 -5.10 -4.70 -9.11
N HIS A 182 -6.13 -4.66 -9.96
CA HIS A 182 -7.33 -5.48 -9.88
C HIS A 182 -7.85 -5.88 -11.26
N GLY A 183 -8.65 -6.96 -11.29
CA GLY A 183 -9.42 -7.39 -12.47
C GLY A 183 -8.72 -8.43 -13.34
N GLY A 184 -9.53 -9.14 -14.14
CA GLY A 184 -9.05 -10.19 -15.05
C GLY A 184 -8.09 -9.66 -16.10
N GLY A 185 -6.82 -10.05 -16.01
CA GLY A 185 -5.73 -9.60 -16.88
C GLY A 185 -5.16 -8.21 -16.52
N THR A 186 -5.95 -7.27 -16.02
CA THR A 186 -5.48 -5.95 -15.59
C THR A 186 -4.74 -5.99 -14.25
N SER A 187 -4.94 -7.03 -13.43
CA SER A 187 -4.15 -7.27 -12.22
C SER A 187 -2.73 -7.81 -12.50
N LEU A 188 -2.41 -8.20 -13.74
CA LEU A 188 -1.05 -8.59 -14.09
C LEU A 188 -0.11 -7.39 -13.96
N PRO A 189 1.01 -7.48 -13.20
CA PRO A 189 1.91 -6.35 -12.99
C PRO A 189 2.42 -5.69 -14.27
N LYS A 190 2.72 -6.48 -15.32
CA LYS A 190 3.13 -5.97 -16.63
C LYS A 190 2.06 -5.12 -17.32
N ASN A 191 0.79 -5.52 -17.20
CA ASN A 191 -0.32 -4.77 -17.81
C ASN A 191 -0.60 -3.50 -17.00
N MET A 192 -0.54 -3.57 -15.67
CA MET A 192 -0.65 -2.38 -14.82
C MET A 192 0.48 -1.38 -15.10
N LYS A 193 1.72 -1.85 -15.25
CA LYS A 193 2.85 -1.01 -15.66
C LYS A 193 2.55 -0.30 -16.98
N THR A 194 2.07 -1.01 -17.99
CA THR A 194 1.67 -0.42 -19.29
C THR A 194 0.57 0.64 -19.12
N ILE A 195 -0.47 0.37 -18.31
CA ILE A 195 -1.52 1.34 -18.00
C ILE A 195 -0.92 2.62 -17.40
N MET A 196 0.00 2.50 -16.44
CA MET A 196 0.62 3.64 -15.78
C MET A 196 1.52 4.44 -16.71
N GLU A 197 2.26 3.77 -17.60
CA GLU A 197 3.08 4.41 -18.64
C GLU A 197 2.21 5.17 -19.65
N GLN A 198 1.09 4.60 -20.08
CA GLN A 198 0.11 5.25 -20.95
C GLN A 198 -0.60 6.43 -20.26
N CYS A 199 -0.85 6.34 -18.97
CA CYS A 199 -1.43 7.41 -18.16
C CYS A 199 -0.47 8.62 -18.07
N GLY A 200 0.78 8.40 -17.71
CA GLY A 200 1.83 9.43 -17.64
C GLY A 200 1.54 10.62 -16.71
N HIS A 201 0.50 10.58 -15.87
CA HIS A 201 0.09 11.73 -15.07
C HIS A 201 0.59 11.65 -13.61
N PRO A 202 1.27 12.69 -13.08
CA PRO A 202 1.91 12.64 -11.76
C PRO A 202 0.92 12.49 -10.58
N ALA A 203 -0.33 12.95 -10.73
CA ALA A 203 -1.35 12.78 -9.70
C ALA A 203 -2.01 11.37 -9.72
N VAL A 204 -1.56 10.46 -10.60
CA VAL A 204 -2.07 9.09 -10.67
C VAL A 204 -1.01 8.13 -10.15
N GLY A 205 -1.40 7.26 -9.24
CA GLY A 205 -0.58 6.16 -8.73
C GLY A 205 -1.36 4.87 -8.66
N VAL A 206 -0.77 3.83 -8.10
CA VAL A 206 -1.44 2.55 -7.90
C VAL A 206 -1.77 2.33 -6.43
N THR A 207 -2.89 1.64 -6.19
CA THR A 207 -3.12 0.89 -4.97
C THR A 207 -2.57 -0.51 -5.18
N TRP A 208 -1.48 -0.85 -4.48
CA TRP A 208 -1.05 -2.25 -4.39
C TRP A 208 -2.21 -3.08 -3.82
N ASN A 209 -2.52 -4.19 -4.46
CA ASN A 209 -3.51 -5.13 -3.95
C ASN A 209 -2.85 -6.52 -3.87
N SER A 210 -3.14 -7.27 -2.81
CA SER A 210 -2.47 -8.54 -2.54
C SER A 210 -3.04 -9.67 -3.41
N ASN A 211 -2.60 -9.73 -4.68
CA ASN A 211 -3.08 -10.68 -5.68
C ASN A 211 -2.15 -11.88 -5.86
N GLN A 212 -2.69 -13.03 -6.25
CA GLN A 212 -1.88 -14.17 -6.67
C GLN A 212 -1.06 -13.86 -7.95
N THR A 213 -1.51 -12.89 -8.76
CA THR A 213 -0.80 -12.42 -9.96
C THR A 213 0.48 -11.61 -9.65
N ASP A 214 0.69 -11.23 -8.39
CA ASP A 214 1.91 -10.55 -7.94
C ASP A 214 3.07 -11.54 -7.75
N LEU A 215 2.75 -12.84 -7.65
CA LEU A 215 3.72 -13.85 -7.22
C LEU A 215 4.52 -14.43 -8.40
N GLU A 216 5.82 -14.36 -8.28
CA GLU A 216 6.76 -15.14 -9.06
C GLU A 216 7.63 -15.95 -8.10
N ASN A 217 7.62 -17.28 -8.22
CA ASN A 217 8.32 -18.20 -7.30
C ASN A 217 8.01 -17.92 -5.80
N LYS A 218 6.76 -17.64 -5.48
CA LYS A 218 6.25 -17.28 -4.14
C LYS A 218 6.79 -15.95 -3.58
N SER A 219 7.38 -15.11 -4.38
CA SER A 219 7.90 -13.78 -4.03
C SER A 219 7.13 -12.69 -4.77
N VAL A 220 6.95 -11.53 -4.14
CA VAL A 220 6.37 -10.32 -4.74
C VAL A 220 7.42 -9.35 -5.29
N ALA A 221 8.70 -9.66 -5.15
CA ALA A 221 9.80 -8.74 -5.48
C ALA A 221 9.78 -8.27 -6.93
N ALA A 222 9.51 -9.17 -7.89
CA ALA A 222 9.46 -8.83 -9.32
C ALA A 222 8.32 -7.86 -9.65
N ALA A 223 7.11 -8.14 -9.17
CA ALA A 223 5.94 -7.28 -9.31
C ALA A 223 6.17 -5.93 -8.62
N PHE A 224 6.72 -5.95 -7.40
CA PHE A 224 7.03 -4.74 -6.65
C PHE A 224 8.05 -3.86 -7.39
N ALA A 225 9.12 -4.44 -7.93
CA ALA A 225 10.13 -3.71 -8.70
C ALA A 225 9.52 -3.01 -9.92
N MET A 226 8.52 -3.63 -10.59
CA MET A 226 7.81 -3.03 -11.71
C MET A 226 6.93 -1.84 -11.30
N LEU A 227 6.24 -1.94 -10.15
CA LEU A 227 5.18 -1.00 -9.79
C LEU A 227 5.58 0.04 -8.73
N LYS A 228 6.70 -0.15 -8.04
CA LYS A 228 7.18 0.74 -6.96
C LYS A 228 7.19 2.24 -7.27
N PRO A 229 7.43 2.71 -8.52
CA PRO A 229 7.43 4.16 -8.80
C PRO A 229 6.04 4.80 -8.62
N TRP A 230 4.98 4.01 -8.70
CA TRP A 230 3.60 4.49 -8.67
C TRP A 230 2.84 4.12 -7.40
N ILE A 231 3.41 3.35 -6.46
CA ILE A 231 2.68 2.92 -5.25
C ILE A 231 2.31 4.14 -4.41
N ARG A 232 1.00 4.37 -4.23
CA ARG A 232 0.42 5.48 -3.45
C ARG A 232 -0.48 5.01 -2.32
N SER A 233 -1.09 3.83 -2.46
CA SER A 233 -1.92 3.18 -1.46
C SER A 233 -1.62 1.67 -1.47
N CYS A 234 -2.04 0.95 -0.44
CA CYS A 234 -1.77 -0.48 -0.32
C CYS A 234 -2.93 -1.15 0.41
N HIS A 235 -3.63 -2.06 -0.29
CA HIS A 235 -4.62 -2.95 0.29
C HIS A 235 -3.95 -4.26 0.71
N ILE A 236 -4.22 -4.69 1.92
CA ILE A 236 -3.72 -5.95 2.50
C ILE A 236 -4.90 -6.82 2.92
N ASN A 237 -4.85 -8.09 2.52
CA ASN A 237 -5.91 -9.06 2.76
C ASN A 237 -5.70 -9.82 4.08
N ASP A 238 -6.00 -11.11 4.11
CA ASP A 238 -5.80 -11.95 5.29
C ASP A 238 -4.30 -12.19 5.54
N LEU A 239 -3.77 -11.58 6.58
CA LEU A 239 -2.35 -11.67 6.96
C LEU A 239 -1.91 -13.09 7.35
N TYR A 240 -2.84 -13.98 7.72
CA TYR A 240 -2.56 -15.40 7.92
C TYR A 240 -2.01 -16.10 6.68
N ASN A 241 -2.19 -15.49 5.52
CA ASN A 241 -1.63 -16.02 4.28
C ASN A 241 -0.09 -16.01 4.26
N ASP A 242 0.57 -15.19 5.09
CA ASP A 242 2.03 -15.23 5.26
C ASP A 242 2.45 -16.57 5.90
N GLU A 243 1.86 -16.91 7.04
CA GLU A 243 2.13 -18.17 7.77
C GLU A 243 1.83 -19.42 6.92
N LYS A 244 0.81 -19.34 6.06
CA LYS A 244 0.42 -20.44 5.16
C LYS A 244 1.27 -20.52 3.89
N GLY A 245 2.19 -19.57 3.67
CA GLY A 245 2.98 -19.47 2.44
C GLY A 245 2.13 -19.20 1.19
N ILE A 246 0.95 -18.56 1.35
CA ILE A 246 0.03 -18.20 0.27
C ILE A 246 0.37 -16.82 -0.29
N TYR A 247 0.72 -15.85 0.60
CA TYR A 247 1.12 -14.51 0.21
C TYR A 247 2.18 -13.95 1.18
N PRO A 248 3.37 -13.50 0.72
CA PRO A 248 4.52 -13.16 1.57
C PRO A 248 4.42 -11.73 2.11
N TYR A 249 3.61 -11.47 3.12
CA TYR A 249 3.43 -10.13 3.70
C TYR A 249 4.69 -9.59 4.36
N ARG A 250 5.53 -10.44 4.99
CA ARG A 250 6.82 -10.01 5.56
C ARG A 250 7.72 -9.43 4.48
N GLU A 251 7.79 -10.06 3.31
CA GLU A 251 8.53 -9.56 2.17
C GLU A 251 7.95 -8.25 1.65
N LEU A 252 6.62 -8.18 1.46
CA LEU A 252 5.95 -6.95 1.03
C LEU A 252 6.24 -5.79 1.96
N PHE A 253 6.14 -5.99 3.28
CA PHE A 253 6.41 -4.94 4.25
C PHE A 253 7.89 -4.52 4.28
N ALA A 254 8.82 -5.46 4.08
CA ALA A 254 10.23 -5.14 3.92
C ALA A 254 10.49 -4.29 2.66
N LEU A 255 9.84 -4.63 1.56
CA LEU A 255 9.93 -3.87 0.31
C LEU A 255 9.33 -2.46 0.43
N LEU A 256 8.17 -2.30 1.12
CA LEU A 256 7.59 -0.99 1.42
C LEU A 256 8.54 -0.13 2.27
N ARG A 257 9.21 -0.72 3.27
CA ARG A 257 10.25 -0.01 4.04
C ARG A 257 11.42 0.41 3.16
N SER A 258 11.83 -0.42 2.21
CA SER A 258 12.98 -0.15 1.34
C SER A 258 12.82 1.07 0.42
N ILE A 259 11.57 1.53 0.23
CA ILE A 259 11.23 2.72 -0.56
C ILE A 259 10.73 3.88 0.34
N ASP A 260 10.97 3.79 1.66
CA ASP A 260 10.48 4.78 2.65
C ASP A 260 8.97 5.07 2.56
N TYR A 261 8.16 4.05 2.22
CA TYR A 261 6.70 4.21 2.16
C TYR A 261 6.15 4.68 3.52
N ASP A 262 5.58 5.87 3.55
CA ASP A 262 5.16 6.58 4.76
C ASP A 262 3.64 6.79 4.85
N ARG A 263 2.86 6.05 4.03
CA ARG A 263 1.41 6.15 3.93
C ARG A 263 0.71 5.05 4.73
N TYR A 264 -0.39 4.50 4.22
CA TYR A 264 -1.18 3.48 4.91
C TYR A 264 -1.18 2.16 4.16
N THR A 265 -1.09 1.06 4.93
CA THR A 265 -1.54 -0.26 4.50
C THR A 265 -2.94 -0.45 5.04
N LEU A 266 -3.90 -0.74 4.17
CA LEU A 266 -5.33 -0.73 4.49
C LEU A 266 -5.88 -2.15 4.51
N ILE A 267 -6.53 -2.52 5.61
CA ILE A 267 -7.19 -3.81 5.76
C ILE A 267 -8.34 -3.89 4.76
N GLU A 268 -8.28 -4.85 3.83
CA GLU A 268 -9.35 -5.15 2.88
C GLU A 268 -9.68 -6.64 2.96
N VAL A 269 -10.41 -7.06 3.98
CA VAL A 269 -10.77 -8.46 4.18
C VAL A 269 -12.19 -8.76 3.71
N GLY A 270 -12.36 -9.91 3.05
CA GLY A 270 -13.65 -10.39 2.54
C GLY A 270 -14.60 -10.91 3.62
N LYS A 271 -14.25 -10.74 4.91
CA LYS A 271 -15.03 -11.23 6.06
C LYS A 271 -16.05 -10.20 6.53
N THR A 272 -17.22 -10.66 6.94
CA THR A 272 -18.20 -9.91 7.74
C THR A 272 -18.19 -10.45 9.16
N MET A 273 -18.45 -9.59 10.14
CA MET A 273 -18.55 -9.99 11.53
C MET A 273 -20.01 -9.93 12.00
N PRO A 274 -20.44 -10.87 12.85
CA PRO A 274 -21.83 -10.93 13.28
C PRO A 274 -22.26 -9.74 14.16
N THR A 275 -21.30 -9.12 14.85
CA THR A 275 -21.54 -7.96 15.71
C THR A 275 -20.40 -6.93 15.56
N VAL A 276 -20.65 -5.69 16.00
CA VAL A 276 -19.62 -4.64 16.07
C VAL A 276 -18.47 -5.07 16.99
N ASP A 277 -18.78 -5.66 18.14
CA ASP A 277 -17.78 -6.09 19.12
C ASP A 277 -16.85 -7.18 18.54
N SER A 278 -17.43 -8.16 17.84
CA SER A 278 -16.59 -9.17 17.15
C SER A 278 -15.73 -8.56 16.05
N GLY A 279 -16.20 -7.49 15.41
CA GLY A 279 -15.42 -6.69 14.47
C GLY A 279 -14.25 -5.99 15.13
N VAL A 280 -14.47 -5.38 16.30
CA VAL A 280 -13.41 -4.75 17.11
C VAL A 280 -12.34 -5.77 17.49
N GLU A 281 -12.72 -6.92 18.03
CA GLU A 281 -11.76 -7.97 18.45
C GLU A 281 -10.98 -8.53 17.26
N TYR A 282 -11.64 -8.74 16.12
CA TYR A 282 -10.95 -9.16 14.90
C TYR A 282 -9.91 -8.12 14.45
N LEU A 283 -10.25 -6.83 14.46
CA LEU A 283 -9.33 -5.78 14.03
C LEU A 283 -8.16 -5.57 15.01
N LYS A 284 -8.38 -5.74 16.33
CA LYS A 284 -7.29 -5.76 17.32
C LYS A 284 -6.31 -6.90 17.06
N TYR A 285 -6.84 -8.10 16.82
CA TYR A 285 -6.03 -9.27 16.47
C TYR A 285 -5.27 -9.04 15.14
N TYR A 286 -5.95 -8.54 14.10
CA TYR A 286 -5.32 -8.21 12.84
C TYR A 286 -4.17 -7.21 13.01
N ARG A 287 -4.39 -6.17 13.83
CA ARG A 287 -3.37 -5.17 14.13
C ARG A 287 -2.16 -5.78 14.86
N ALA A 288 -2.37 -6.71 15.78
CA ALA A 288 -1.27 -7.41 16.49
C ALA A 288 -0.43 -8.22 15.48
N LEU A 289 -1.07 -8.98 14.61
CA LEU A 289 -0.39 -9.75 13.56
C LEU A 289 0.34 -8.82 12.56
N TRP A 290 -0.29 -7.72 12.17
CA TRP A 290 0.34 -6.72 11.31
C TRP A 290 1.60 -6.13 11.95
N HIS A 291 1.58 -5.82 13.24
CA HIS A 291 2.76 -5.37 13.96
C HIS A 291 3.87 -6.41 13.91
N GLU A 292 3.53 -7.67 14.09
CA GLU A 292 4.50 -8.77 14.07
C GLU A 292 5.15 -8.94 12.69
N LEU A 293 4.32 -8.98 11.62
CA LEU A 293 4.79 -9.17 10.25
C LEU A 293 5.56 -7.96 9.70
N SER A 294 5.24 -6.75 10.17
CA SER A 294 5.86 -5.50 9.71
C SER A 294 7.06 -5.04 10.53
N LYS A 295 7.50 -5.81 11.51
CA LYS A 295 8.77 -5.56 12.22
C LYS A 295 9.96 -5.67 11.27
N ALA A 296 11.01 -4.90 11.59
CA ALA A 296 12.26 -4.93 10.83
C ALA A 296 13.01 -6.25 10.99
#